data_2df42e5b374e9dd99fed225f7870c46f
#
_entry.id   2df42e5b374e9dd99fed225f7870c46f
#
_cell.length_a   1.000
_cell.length_b   1.000
_cell.length_c   1.000
_cell.angle_alpha   90.00
_cell.angle_beta   90.00
_cell.angle_gamma   90.00
#
_symmetry.space_group_name_H-M   'P 1'
#
loop_
_entity.id
_entity.type
_entity.pdbx_description
1 polymer ?
#
loop_
_entity_poly.entity_id
_entity_poly.type
_entity_poly.pdbx_seq_one_letter_code
_entity_poly.pdbx_strand_id
1 'polypeptide(L)'
;DVLAMIEQELSHPNLNPELKTALMDAKSSIKTKLQASEWTGHVFSGLSTASILLLAALGLAITYGLLGVINMAHGELIMIGAYTTYVIQSLFKTHLAGYVDWYLIAAIPAAFMVSALIGMLIERTIIRPLYGRQLETLLATFGVSLILMQLVRMIFGAQNVEVSNISWLSGGISISPSLMLPYNRIAIIGFTIAVLLLLVYLLNKTRFGLFVRAVTQNRQMAQAVGIRSSRIDMMAFGLGSGLAGLAGCALAQVGNVGPDLGQNYIIDAFLVVVVGGVGQVWGAVLAALGLGISGTVLEIGMGAVLAKIILLVLVILFIQKRPQGLFAIKGRFVE
;
A
#
# COMPACT_ATOMS: atom_id res chain seq x y z
N ASP A 1 0.95 28.08 -22.29
CA ASP A 1 0.77 28.89 -23.51
C ASP A 1 1.88 29.92 -23.74
N VAL A 2 2.65 30.31 -22.69
CA VAL A 2 3.82 31.22 -22.88
C VAL A 2 4.90 30.56 -23.77
N LEU A 3 5.11 29.24 -23.66
CA LEU A 3 6.04 28.51 -24.53
C LEU A 3 5.62 28.57 -26.00
N ALA A 4 4.34 28.42 -26.29
CA ALA A 4 3.81 28.52 -27.66
C ALA A 4 3.97 29.94 -28.23
N MET A 5 3.79 30.98 -27.42
CA MET A 5 4.05 32.36 -27.82
C MET A 5 5.54 32.61 -28.12
N ILE A 6 6.44 32.09 -27.27
CA ILE A 6 7.90 32.19 -27.49
C ILE A 6 8.31 31.43 -28.77
N GLU A 7 7.70 30.25 -29.04
CA GLU A 7 7.97 29.50 -30.26
C GLU A 7 7.45 30.20 -31.51
N GLN A 8 6.30 30.84 -31.42
CA GLN A 8 5.76 31.63 -32.50
C GLN A 8 6.64 32.84 -32.82
N GLU A 9 7.08 33.59 -31.80
CA GLU A 9 8.00 34.70 -31.98
C GLU A 9 9.34 34.24 -32.53
N LEU A 10 9.89 33.12 -32.06
CA LEU A 10 11.16 32.56 -32.60
C LEU A 10 11.06 32.13 -34.08
N SER A 11 9.83 31.91 -34.62
CA SER A 11 9.62 31.54 -36.03
C SER A 11 9.66 32.75 -36.98
N HIS A 12 9.66 33.99 -36.46
CA HIS A 12 9.76 35.19 -37.29
C HIS A 12 11.15 35.33 -37.90
N PRO A 13 11.30 35.53 -39.26
CA PRO A 13 12.60 35.51 -39.93
C PRO A 13 13.47 36.73 -39.67
N ASN A 14 12.92 37.84 -39.14
CA ASN A 14 13.59 39.14 -38.96
C ASN A 14 13.80 39.49 -37.47
N LEU A 15 14.05 38.51 -36.59
CA LEU A 15 14.32 38.79 -35.17
C LEU A 15 15.74 39.39 -34.97
N ASN A 16 15.80 40.42 -34.13
CA ASN A 16 17.08 40.95 -33.62
C ASN A 16 17.86 39.83 -32.89
N PRO A 17 19.17 39.62 -33.14
CA PRO A 17 20.00 38.58 -32.53
C PRO A 17 19.95 38.58 -31.00
N GLU A 18 19.91 39.73 -30.34
CA GLU A 18 19.79 39.87 -28.90
C GLU A 18 18.43 39.39 -28.37
N LEU A 19 17.34 39.70 -29.09
CA LEU A 19 16.00 39.22 -28.72
C LEU A 19 15.87 37.70 -28.91
N LYS A 20 16.50 37.18 -29.96
CA LYS A 20 16.52 35.72 -30.22
C LYS A 20 17.24 34.94 -29.10
N THR A 21 18.39 35.44 -28.64
CA THR A 21 19.09 34.79 -27.50
C THR A 21 18.29 34.88 -26.22
N ALA A 22 17.71 36.05 -25.90
CA ALA A 22 16.87 36.21 -24.72
C ALA A 22 15.63 35.28 -24.74
N LEU A 23 14.96 35.11 -25.90
CA LEU A 23 13.84 34.19 -26.07
C LEU A 23 14.26 32.72 -25.95
N MET A 24 15.43 32.32 -26.47
CA MET A 24 15.99 30.97 -26.30
C MET A 24 16.34 30.69 -24.83
N ASP A 25 16.92 31.63 -24.11
CA ASP A 25 17.24 31.50 -22.69
C ASP A 25 15.95 31.40 -21.84
N ALA A 26 14.95 32.23 -22.14
CA ALA A 26 13.64 32.16 -21.50
C ALA A 26 12.98 30.82 -21.78
N LYS A 27 12.99 30.33 -23.03
CA LYS A 27 12.44 28.99 -23.40
C LYS A 27 13.14 27.89 -22.64
N SER A 28 14.47 27.91 -22.57
CA SER A 28 15.25 26.89 -21.86
C SER A 28 14.96 26.90 -20.37
N SER A 29 14.89 28.07 -19.75
CA SER A 29 14.57 28.24 -18.32
C SER A 29 13.16 27.77 -17.99
N ILE A 30 12.16 28.09 -18.81
CA ILE A 30 10.77 27.64 -18.64
C ILE A 30 10.71 26.13 -18.80
N LYS A 31 11.35 25.55 -19.83
CA LYS A 31 11.35 24.11 -20.07
C LYS A 31 11.99 23.36 -18.91
N THR A 32 13.09 23.84 -18.36
CA THR A 32 13.76 23.24 -17.19
C THR A 32 12.87 23.28 -15.95
N LYS A 33 12.19 24.42 -15.70
CA LYS A 33 11.25 24.55 -14.59
C LYS A 33 10.03 23.63 -14.74
N LEU A 34 9.48 23.49 -15.95
CA LEU A 34 8.38 22.57 -16.23
C LEU A 34 8.81 21.12 -15.98
N GLN A 35 9.95 20.71 -16.51
CA GLN A 35 10.47 19.36 -16.28
C GLN A 35 10.72 19.08 -14.79
N ALA A 36 11.30 20.02 -14.05
CA ALA A 36 11.50 19.88 -12.61
C ALA A 36 10.16 19.75 -11.87
N SER A 37 9.14 20.51 -12.28
CA SER A 37 7.78 20.44 -11.74
C SER A 37 7.12 19.08 -12.02
N GLU A 38 7.21 18.57 -13.25
CA GLU A 38 6.71 17.25 -13.63
C GLU A 38 7.39 16.14 -12.82
N TRP A 39 8.72 16.15 -12.73
CA TRP A 39 9.45 15.16 -11.92
C TRP A 39 9.06 15.20 -10.45
N THR A 40 8.85 16.39 -9.88
CA THR A 40 8.39 16.56 -8.50
C THR A 40 6.99 15.94 -8.33
N GLY A 41 6.09 16.14 -9.30
CA GLY A 41 4.76 15.52 -9.31
C GLY A 41 4.82 14.00 -9.39
N HIS A 42 5.72 13.46 -10.20
CA HIS A 42 5.92 12.01 -10.34
C HIS A 42 6.46 11.37 -9.06
N VAL A 43 7.46 11.99 -8.44
CA VAL A 43 8.01 11.53 -7.15
C VAL A 43 6.95 11.59 -6.05
N PHE A 44 6.16 12.66 -6.00
CA PHE A 44 5.07 12.78 -5.04
C PHE A 44 3.99 11.72 -5.25
N SER A 45 3.60 11.47 -6.50
CA SER A 45 2.67 10.38 -6.84
C SER A 45 3.23 9.03 -6.43
N GLY A 46 4.51 8.79 -6.72
CA GLY A 46 5.22 7.58 -6.30
C GLY A 46 5.28 7.42 -4.78
N LEU A 47 5.48 8.50 -4.04
CA LEU A 47 5.47 8.48 -2.57
C LEU A 47 4.08 8.14 -2.02
N SER A 48 3.01 8.65 -2.63
CA SER A 48 1.64 8.29 -2.26
C SER A 48 1.36 6.81 -2.52
N THR A 49 1.74 6.30 -3.70
CA THR A 49 1.61 4.87 -4.04
C THR A 49 2.44 4.00 -3.09
N ALA A 50 3.68 4.40 -2.81
CA ALA A 50 4.55 3.74 -1.83
C ALA A 50 3.93 3.68 -0.43
N SER A 51 3.22 4.72 0.00
CA SER A 51 2.56 4.77 1.29
C SER A 51 1.42 3.75 1.41
N ILE A 52 0.60 3.61 0.37
CA ILE A 52 -0.47 2.59 0.34
C ILE A 52 0.14 1.19 0.31
N LEU A 53 1.17 1.00 -0.52
CA LEU A 53 1.87 -0.27 -0.65
C LEU A 53 2.55 -0.66 0.67
N LEU A 54 3.07 0.33 1.40
CA LEU A 54 3.63 0.12 2.74
C LEU A 54 2.58 -0.39 3.73
N LEU A 55 1.38 0.21 3.77
CA LEU A 55 0.31 -0.25 4.65
C LEU A 55 -0.05 -1.72 4.38
N ALA A 56 -0.23 -2.08 3.11
CA ALA A 56 -0.50 -3.45 2.71
C ALA A 56 0.65 -4.41 3.07
N ALA A 57 1.89 -4.01 2.80
CA ALA A 57 3.08 -4.79 3.08
C ALA A 57 3.37 -4.95 4.57
N LEU A 58 3.09 -3.93 5.41
CA LEU A 58 3.25 -4.03 6.87
C LEU A 58 2.35 -5.11 7.46
N GLY A 59 1.09 -5.19 6.98
CA GLY A 59 0.18 -6.25 7.38
C GLY A 59 0.72 -7.64 7.04
N LEU A 60 1.20 -7.81 5.81
CA LEU A 60 1.79 -9.05 5.35
C LEU A 60 3.12 -9.37 6.05
N ALA A 61 3.97 -8.37 6.32
CA ALA A 61 5.24 -8.55 7.02
C ALA A 61 5.03 -9.07 8.45
N ILE A 62 3.97 -8.64 9.14
CA ILE A 62 3.64 -9.14 10.48
C ILE A 62 3.16 -10.59 10.40
N THR A 63 2.20 -10.90 9.53
CA THR A 63 1.63 -12.23 9.43
C THR A 63 2.66 -13.26 8.93
N TYR A 64 3.39 -12.93 7.87
CA TYR A 64 4.43 -13.79 7.34
C TYR A 64 5.66 -13.88 8.29
N GLY A 65 6.05 -12.76 8.90
CA GLY A 65 7.17 -12.71 9.86
C GLY A 65 6.94 -13.58 11.10
N LEU A 66 5.70 -13.66 11.60
CA LEU A 66 5.35 -14.45 12.79
C LEU A 66 5.10 -15.93 12.47
N LEU A 67 4.29 -16.19 11.46
CA LEU A 67 3.81 -17.53 11.16
C LEU A 67 4.69 -18.31 10.19
N GLY A 68 5.52 -17.59 9.41
CA GLY A 68 6.32 -18.18 8.34
C GLY A 68 5.52 -18.69 7.16
N VAL A 69 4.26 -18.26 7.05
CA VAL A 69 3.31 -18.75 6.05
C VAL A 69 2.86 -17.61 5.13
N ILE A 70 2.87 -17.85 3.83
CA ILE A 70 2.35 -16.91 2.84
C ILE A 70 0.82 -17.03 2.84
N ASN A 71 0.15 -15.92 3.16
CA ASN A 71 -1.31 -15.82 3.12
C ASN A 71 -1.75 -15.18 1.79
N MET A 72 -2.24 -15.99 0.85
CA MET A 72 -2.75 -15.47 -0.42
C MET A 72 -4.07 -14.69 -0.27
N ALA A 73 -4.85 -14.95 0.79
CA ALA A 73 -6.07 -14.21 1.08
C ALA A 73 -5.81 -12.78 1.63
N HIS A 74 -4.55 -12.38 1.85
CA HIS A 74 -4.22 -11.04 2.35
C HIS A 74 -4.68 -9.93 1.40
N GLY A 75 -4.62 -10.16 0.09
CA GLY A 75 -5.16 -9.24 -0.91
C GLY A 75 -6.66 -9.00 -0.73
N GLU A 76 -7.41 -10.07 -0.46
CA GLU A 76 -8.86 -9.96 -0.27
C GLU A 76 -9.23 -9.22 1.02
N LEU A 77 -8.33 -9.19 2.02
CA LEU A 77 -8.52 -8.35 3.21
C LEU A 77 -8.36 -6.86 2.89
N ILE A 78 -7.51 -6.52 1.91
CA ILE A 78 -7.42 -5.16 1.35
C ILE A 78 -8.73 -4.81 0.66
N MET A 79 -9.23 -5.69 -0.21
CA MET A 79 -10.51 -5.52 -0.90
C MET A 79 -11.67 -5.33 0.11
N ILE A 80 -11.74 -6.15 1.15
CA ILE A 80 -12.77 -6.05 2.19
C ILE A 80 -12.70 -4.68 2.90
N GLY A 81 -11.51 -4.16 3.21
CA GLY A 81 -11.34 -2.83 3.76
C GLY A 81 -11.88 -1.72 2.85
N ALA A 82 -11.63 -1.84 1.53
CA ALA A 82 -12.13 -0.91 0.53
C ALA A 82 -13.67 -0.97 0.42
N TYR A 83 -14.26 -2.16 0.35
CA TYR A 83 -15.72 -2.32 0.34
C TYR A 83 -16.37 -1.91 1.66
N THR A 84 -15.73 -2.11 2.81
CA THR A 84 -16.21 -1.58 4.09
C THR A 84 -16.30 -0.06 4.06
N THR A 85 -15.30 0.60 3.46
CA THR A 85 -15.30 2.06 3.28
C THR A 85 -16.48 2.51 2.41
N TYR A 86 -16.74 1.79 1.31
CA TYR A 86 -17.89 2.03 0.44
C TYR A 86 -19.24 1.86 1.18
N VAL A 87 -19.38 0.81 1.98
CA VAL A 87 -20.60 0.56 2.76
C VAL A 87 -20.83 1.65 3.79
N ILE A 88 -19.80 2.05 4.52
CA ILE A 88 -19.89 3.17 5.50
C ILE A 88 -20.30 4.46 4.80
N GLN A 89 -19.69 4.77 3.64
CA GLN A 89 -20.11 5.95 2.86
C GLN A 89 -21.56 5.87 2.43
N SER A 90 -22.02 4.71 1.94
CA SER A 90 -23.41 4.51 1.54
C SER A 90 -24.39 4.67 2.71
N LEU A 91 -24.03 4.17 3.90
CA LEU A 91 -24.81 4.36 5.12
C LEU A 91 -24.92 5.84 5.50
N PHE A 92 -23.82 6.59 5.43
CA PHE A 92 -23.83 8.02 5.70
C PHE A 92 -24.68 8.80 4.67
N LYS A 93 -24.57 8.45 3.38
CA LYS A 93 -25.41 9.06 2.33
C LYS A 93 -26.91 8.83 2.55
N THR A 94 -27.30 7.64 3.06
CA THR A 94 -28.69 7.24 3.20
C THR A 94 -29.31 7.74 4.52
N HIS A 95 -28.57 7.68 5.64
CA HIS A 95 -29.11 7.93 6.97
C HIS A 95 -28.59 9.21 7.62
N LEU A 96 -27.44 9.72 7.20
CA LEU A 96 -26.73 10.85 7.81
C LEU A 96 -26.26 11.86 6.76
N ALA A 97 -27.16 12.25 5.84
CA ALA A 97 -26.84 13.10 4.69
C ALA A 97 -26.12 14.42 5.07
N GLY A 98 -26.39 14.98 6.25
CA GLY A 98 -25.71 16.18 6.75
C GLY A 98 -24.27 15.93 7.27
N TYR A 99 -23.85 14.69 7.44
CA TYR A 99 -22.55 14.31 7.99
C TYR A 99 -21.71 13.46 7.02
N VAL A 100 -22.02 13.49 5.74
CA VAL A 100 -21.33 12.68 4.73
C VAL A 100 -19.83 12.95 4.72
N ASP A 101 -19.39 14.17 4.97
CA ASP A 101 -17.96 14.53 5.02
C ASP A 101 -17.18 13.90 6.19
N TRP A 102 -17.88 13.25 7.14
CA TRP A 102 -17.25 12.58 8.29
C TRP A 102 -17.17 11.06 8.15
N TYR A 103 -17.70 10.49 7.03
CA TYR A 103 -17.73 9.03 6.86
C TYR A 103 -16.34 8.38 6.95
N LEU A 104 -15.27 9.07 6.51
CA LEU A 104 -13.91 8.51 6.50
C LEU A 104 -13.41 8.25 7.91
N ILE A 105 -13.74 9.12 8.89
CA ILE A 105 -13.35 8.92 10.29
C ILE A 105 -14.01 7.67 10.87
N ALA A 106 -15.23 7.35 10.46
CA ALA A 106 -15.90 6.11 10.85
C ALA A 106 -15.42 4.91 10.00
N ALA A 107 -15.09 5.14 8.74
CA ALA A 107 -14.63 4.09 7.82
C ALA A 107 -13.26 3.51 8.21
N ILE A 108 -12.33 4.33 8.68
CA ILE A 108 -10.99 3.90 9.10
C ILE A 108 -11.06 2.81 10.19
N PRO A 109 -11.67 3.03 11.37
CA PRO A 109 -11.77 1.98 12.38
C PRO A 109 -12.65 0.82 11.93
N ALA A 110 -13.70 1.06 11.15
CA ALA A 110 -14.56 -0.01 10.63
C ALA A 110 -13.81 -0.93 9.65
N ALA A 111 -13.05 -0.37 8.70
CA ALA A 111 -12.23 -1.15 7.77
C ALA A 111 -11.17 -1.98 8.50
N PHE A 112 -10.51 -1.39 9.51
CA PHE A 112 -9.58 -2.13 10.37
C PHE A 112 -10.27 -3.28 11.09
N MET A 113 -11.39 -3.02 11.78
CA MET A 113 -12.09 -4.02 12.59
C MET A 113 -12.67 -5.15 11.76
N VAL A 114 -13.34 -4.85 10.65
CA VAL A 114 -13.95 -5.86 9.77
C VAL A 114 -12.87 -6.76 9.17
N SER A 115 -11.81 -6.18 8.60
CA SER A 115 -10.70 -6.97 8.06
C SER A 115 -9.95 -7.76 9.13
N ALA A 116 -9.76 -7.20 10.34
CA ALA A 116 -9.14 -7.89 11.45
C ALA A 116 -9.98 -9.08 11.93
N LEU A 117 -11.30 -8.92 12.05
CA LEU A 117 -12.22 -10.00 12.48
C LEU A 117 -12.23 -11.14 11.45
N ILE A 118 -12.32 -10.82 10.16
CA ILE A 118 -12.27 -11.83 9.09
C ILE A 118 -10.90 -12.53 9.08
N GLY A 119 -9.82 -11.78 9.24
CA GLY A 119 -8.49 -12.36 9.37
C GLY A 119 -8.35 -13.29 10.56
N MET A 120 -8.81 -12.89 11.74
CA MET A 120 -8.83 -13.77 12.93
C MET A 120 -9.67 -15.03 12.72
N LEU A 121 -10.78 -14.92 11.99
CA LEU A 121 -11.59 -16.07 11.61
C LEU A 121 -10.83 -17.03 10.70
N ILE A 122 -10.17 -16.52 9.67
CA ILE A 122 -9.33 -17.31 8.75
C ILE A 122 -8.19 -18.00 9.50
N GLU A 123 -7.51 -17.27 10.40
CA GLU A 123 -6.43 -17.86 11.21
C GLU A 123 -6.96 -19.03 12.04
N ARG A 124 -8.07 -18.83 12.73
CA ARG A 124 -8.61 -19.84 13.65
C ARG A 124 -9.13 -21.08 12.95
N THR A 125 -9.79 -20.92 11.80
CA THR A 125 -10.50 -22.00 11.10
C THR A 125 -9.62 -22.72 10.09
N ILE A 126 -8.72 -22.03 9.41
CA ILE A 126 -7.99 -22.53 8.24
C ILE A 126 -6.49 -22.62 8.50
N ILE A 127 -5.87 -21.51 8.97
CA ILE A 127 -4.40 -21.49 9.06
C ILE A 127 -3.92 -22.29 10.27
N ARG A 128 -4.59 -22.18 11.41
CA ARG A 128 -4.18 -22.87 12.65
C ARG A 128 -4.07 -24.38 12.51
N PRO A 129 -5.00 -25.11 11.88
CA PRO A 129 -4.87 -26.56 11.65
C PRO A 129 -3.72 -26.94 10.71
N LEU A 130 -3.30 -26.00 9.87
CA LEU A 130 -2.27 -26.21 8.83
C LEU A 130 -0.89 -25.68 9.23
N TYR A 131 -0.68 -25.33 10.50
CA TYR A 131 0.62 -24.88 10.97
C TYR A 131 1.73 -25.92 10.71
N GLY A 132 2.86 -25.44 10.14
CA GLY A 132 3.98 -26.29 9.73
C GLY A 132 3.88 -26.88 8.33
N ARG A 133 2.74 -26.68 7.64
CA ARG A 133 2.49 -27.21 6.29
C ARG A 133 2.35 -26.05 5.31
N GLN A 134 3.48 -25.50 4.86
CA GLN A 134 3.52 -24.25 4.10
C GLN A 134 2.74 -24.32 2.77
N LEU A 135 2.92 -25.40 1.98
CA LEU A 135 2.24 -25.56 0.70
C LEU A 135 0.72 -25.74 0.85
N GLU A 136 0.30 -26.54 1.83
CA GLU A 136 -1.13 -26.76 2.11
C GLU A 136 -1.80 -25.45 2.55
N THR A 137 -1.13 -24.65 3.37
CA THR A 137 -1.64 -23.34 3.82
C THR A 137 -1.75 -22.35 2.68
N LEU A 138 -0.75 -22.33 1.77
CA LEU A 138 -0.77 -21.49 0.58
C LEU A 138 -1.96 -21.83 -0.33
N LEU A 139 -2.19 -23.12 -0.60
CA LEU A 139 -3.33 -23.58 -1.40
C LEU A 139 -4.67 -23.30 -0.73
N ALA A 140 -4.78 -23.54 0.58
CA ALA A 140 -5.99 -23.27 1.35
C ALA A 140 -6.33 -21.78 1.37
N THR A 141 -5.35 -20.90 1.60
CA THR A 141 -5.56 -19.44 1.59
C THR A 141 -5.87 -18.92 0.20
N PHE A 142 -5.33 -19.52 -0.87
CA PHE A 142 -5.74 -19.20 -2.24
C PHE A 142 -7.21 -19.58 -2.49
N GLY A 143 -7.66 -20.77 -2.03
CA GLY A 143 -9.06 -21.13 -2.09
C GLY A 143 -9.97 -20.14 -1.34
N VAL A 144 -9.54 -19.69 -0.15
CA VAL A 144 -10.24 -18.65 0.63
C VAL A 144 -10.31 -17.34 -0.15
N SER A 145 -9.22 -16.93 -0.79
CA SER A 145 -9.19 -15.74 -1.64
C SER A 145 -10.28 -15.79 -2.72
N LEU A 146 -10.37 -16.90 -3.45
CA LEU A 146 -11.40 -17.08 -4.48
C LEU A 146 -12.83 -17.02 -3.90
N ILE A 147 -13.05 -17.63 -2.73
CA ILE A 147 -14.36 -17.59 -2.06
C ILE A 147 -14.71 -16.16 -1.66
N LEU A 148 -13.79 -15.42 -1.02
CA LEU A 148 -14.03 -14.04 -0.59
C LEU A 148 -14.30 -13.11 -1.78
N MET A 149 -13.52 -13.23 -2.85
CA MET A 149 -13.72 -12.47 -4.08
C MET A 149 -15.12 -12.77 -4.67
N GLN A 150 -15.50 -14.05 -4.74
CA GLN A 150 -16.80 -14.43 -5.29
C GLN A 150 -17.96 -13.97 -4.39
N LEU A 151 -17.81 -14.02 -3.07
CA LEU A 151 -18.80 -13.49 -2.13
C LEU A 151 -19.01 -11.98 -2.35
N VAL A 152 -17.95 -11.22 -2.50
CA VAL A 152 -18.02 -9.77 -2.77
C VAL A 152 -18.72 -9.51 -4.12
N ARG A 153 -18.40 -10.27 -5.17
CA ARG A 153 -19.09 -10.19 -6.47
C ARG A 153 -20.59 -10.51 -6.37
N MET A 154 -20.98 -11.45 -5.52
CA MET A 154 -22.40 -11.80 -5.31
C MET A 154 -23.15 -10.68 -4.56
N ILE A 155 -22.51 -10.00 -3.62
CA ILE A 155 -23.13 -8.98 -2.78
C ILE A 155 -23.18 -7.62 -3.49
N PHE A 156 -22.08 -7.20 -4.10
CA PHE A 156 -21.89 -5.85 -4.67
C PHE A 156 -21.92 -5.83 -6.19
N GLY A 157 -21.91 -6.98 -6.85
CA GLY A 157 -21.78 -7.10 -8.30
C GLY A 157 -20.35 -7.19 -8.78
N ALA A 158 -20.17 -7.41 -10.08
CA ALA A 158 -18.85 -7.54 -10.72
C ALA A 158 -18.25 -6.20 -11.16
N GLN A 159 -19.03 -5.12 -11.13
CA GLN A 159 -18.57 -3.80 -11.55
C GLN A 159 -17.87 -3.07 -10.41
N ASN A 160 -16.92 -2.20 -10.79
CA ASN A 160 -16.26 -1.33 -9.84
C ASN A 160 -17.24 -0.29 -9.28
N VAL A 161 -17.15 -0.04 -7.98
CA VAL A 161 -17.91 0.99 -7.28
C VAL A 161 -16.99 2.17 -6.97
N GLU A 162 -17.54 3.38 -7.04
CA GLU A 162 -16.80 4.61 -6.77
C GLU A 162 -17.09 5.08 -5.33
N VAL A 163 -16.04 5.43 -4.62
CA VAL A 163 -16.10 6.09 -3.32
C VAL A 163 -15.86 7.58 -3.55
N SER A 164 -16.87 8.39 -3.29
CA SER A 164 -16.79 9.85 -3.49
C SER A 164 -15.80 10.45 -2.49
N ASN A 165 -14.92 11.32 -2.97
CA ASN A 165 -14.03 12.07 -2.11
C ASN A 165 -14.79 13.01 -1.18
N ILE A 166 -14.21 13.28 -0.01
CA ILE A 166 -14.75 14.19 0.99
C ILE A 166 -14.47 15.62 0.54
N SER A 167 -15.39 16.55 0.82
CA SER A 167 -15.28 17.94 0.39
C SER A 167 -13.99 18.64 0.84
N TRP A 168 -13.54 18.39 2.09
CA TRP A 168 -12.31 18.99 2.63
C TRP A 168 -11.02 18.27 2.18
N LEU A 169 -11.09 17.09 1.54
CA LEU A 169 -9.98 16.41 0.85
C LEU A 169 -10.00 16.61 -0.66
N SER A 170 -11.03 17.25 -1.19
CA SER A 170 -11.10 17.61 -2.61
C SER A 170 -10.28 18.87 -2.87
N GLY A 171 -9.53 18.89 -3.99
CA GLY A 171 -8.61 19.97 -4.31
C GLY A 171 -7.16 19.61 -4.03
N GLY A 172 -6.28 20.63 -3.96
CA GLY A 172 -4.85 20.43 -3.75
C GLY A 172 -4.11 21.76 -3.56
N ILE A 173 -2.83 21.63 -3.19
CA ILE A 173 -1.90 22.75 -3.08
C ILE A 173 -1.25 22.96 -4.44
N SER A 174 -1.46 24.12 -5.06
CA SER A 174 -0.72 24.52 -6.25
C SER A 174 0.63 25.12 -5.85
N ILE A 175 1.70 24.36 -6.04
CA ILE A 175 3.09 24.86 -5.79
C ILE A 175 3.59 25.65 -7.00
N SER A 176 3.17 25.25 -8.18
CA SER A 176 3.50 25.91 -9.46
C SER A 176 2.26 25.91 -10.36
N PRO A 177 2.16 26.78 -11.36
CA PRO A 177 1.07 26.74 -12.34
C PRO A 177 0.86 25.36 -13.01
N SER A 178 1.91 24.54 -13.05
CA SER A 178 1.90 23.20 -13.65
C SER A 178 1.88 22.05 -12.61
N LEU A 179 1.98 22.33 -11.29
CA LEU A 179 2.05 21.31 -10.26
C LEU A 179 1.00 21.52 -9.18
N MET A 180 0.00 20.65 -9.15
CA MET A 180 -1.00 20.59 -8.11
C MET A 180 -0.84 19.28 -7.31
N LEU A 181 -0.67 19.39 -6.00
CA LEU A 181 -0.58 18.25 -5.08
C LEU A 181 -1.95 17.98 -4.46
N PRO A 182 -2.65 16.88 -4.79
CA PRO A 182 -3.97 16.57 -4.25
C PRO A 182 -3.94 16.34 -2.73
N TYR A 183 -4.88 16.95 -2.00
CA TYR A 183 -5.00 16.79 -0.54
C TYR A 183 -5.20 15.35 -0.10
N ASN A 184 -5.96 14.54 -0.85
CA ASN A 184 -6.18 13.13 -0.53
C ASN A 184 -4.87 12.34 -0.48
N ARG A 185 -3.92 12.59 -1.39
CA ARG A 185 -2.62 11.93 -1.40
C ARG A 185 -1.73 12.38 -0.24
N ILE A 186 -1.75 13.66 0.12
CA ILE A 186 -1.05 14.19 1.30
C ILE A 186 -1.59 13.53 2.57
N ALA A 187 -2.92 13.45 2.68
CA ALA A 187 -3.58 12.80 3.82
C ALA A 187 -3.20 11.32 3.94
N ILE A 188 -3.12 10.58 2.82
CA ILE A 188 -2.71 9.17 2.82
C ILE A 188 -1.28 9.01 3.31
N ILE A 189 -0.35 9.85 2.87
CA ILE A 189 1.04 9.82 3.34
C ILE A 189 1.10 10.07 4.85
N GLY A 190 0.42 11.12 5.33
CA GLY A 190 0.35 11.43 6.75
C GLY A 190 -0.29 10.31 7.58
N PHE A 191 -1.38 9.74 7.08
CA PHE A 191 -2.06 8.60 7.69
C PHE A 191 -1.14 7.37 7.78
N THR A 192 -0.44 7.04 6.71
CA THR A 192 0.51 5.92 6.70
C THR A 192 1.64 6.11 7.71
N ILE A 193 2.19 7.32 7.82
CA ILE A 193 3.20 7.64 8.83
C ILE A 193 2.63 7.45 10.24
N ALA A 194 1.42 7.93 10.50
CA ALA A 194 0.77 7.78 11.80
C ALA A 194 0.55 6.29 12.16
N VAL A 195 0.06 5.49 11.20
CA VAL A 195 -0.14 4.04 11.39
C VAL A 195 1.20 3.33 11.60
N LEU A 196 2.25 3.68 10.84
CA LEU A 196 3.59 3.13 11.01
C LEU A 196 4.15 3.42 12.41
N LEU A 197 4.04 4.68 12.89
CA LEU A 197 4.50 5.06 14.22
C LEU A 197 3.74 4.32 15.32
N LEU A 198 2.41 4.20 15.17
CA LEU A 198 1.56 3.45 16.09
C LEU A 198 1.99 1.96 16.12
N LEU A 199 2.23 1.37 14.96
CA LEU A 199 2.69 -0.02 14.84
C LEU A 199 4.06 -0.22 15.51
N VAL A 200 5.02 0.64 15.23
CA VAL A 200 6.36 0.60 15.83
C VAL A 200 6.27 0.75 17.35
N TYR A 201 5.41 1.66 17.83
CA TYR A 201 5.14 1.80 19.26
C TYR A 201 4.55 0.53 19.86
N LEU A 202 3.54 -0.06 19.21
CA LEU A 202 2.86 -1.27 19.66
C LEU A 202 3.84 -2.47 19.71
N LEU A 203 4.66 -2.63 18.69
CA LEU A 203 5.63 -3.74 18.64
C LEU A 203 6.81 -3.55 19.61
N ASN A 204 7.29 -2.32 19.87
CA ASN A 204 8.50 -2.09 20.66
C ASN A 204 8.21 -1.79 22.13
N LYS A 205 7.08 -1.16 22.45
CA LYS A 205 6.79 -0.63 23.79
C LYS A 205 5.70 -1.38 24.55
N THR A 206 4.97 -2.33 23.91
CA THR A 206 3.88 -3.05 24.57
C THR A 206 4.23 -4.50 24.88
N ARG A 207 3.48 -5.10 25.83
CA ARG A 207 3.57 -6.53 26.15
C ARG A 207 3.23 -7.42 24.96
N PHE A 208 2.33 -6.97 24.09
CA PHE A 208 1.99 -7.69 22.88
C PHE A 208 3.21 -7.87 21.96
N GLY A 209 3.94 -6.80 21.68
CA GLY A 209 5.16 -6.88 20.85
C GLY A 209 6.26 -7.75 21.49
N LEU A 210 6.39 -7.74 22.82
CA LEU A 210 7.29 -8.64 23.52
C LEU A 210 6.91 -10.11 23.29
N PHE A 211 5.63 -10.45 23.43
CA PHE A 211 5.16 -11.82 23.23
C PHE A 211 5.27 -12.27 21.77
N VAL A 212 4.97 -11.37 20.81
CA VAL A 212 5.19 -11.63 19.39
C VAL A 212 6.65 -12.01 19.14
N ARG A 213 7.62 -11.23 19.63
CA ARG A 213 9.04 -11.53 19.47
C ARG A 213 9.45 -12.85 20.15
N ALA A 214 8.93 -13.13 21.35
CA ALA A 214 9.22 -14.38 22.06
C ALA A 214 8.75 -15.60 21.25
N VAL A 215 7.50 -15.56 20.73
CA VAL A 215 6.93 -16.64 19.91
C VAL A 215 7.69 -16.79 18.59
N THR A 216 8.13 -15.69 18.00
CA THR A 216 8.89 -15.71 16.73
C THR A 216 10.29 -16.29 16.91
N GLN A 217 10.95 -16.04 18.04
CA GLN A 217 12.28 -16.57 18.32
C GLN A 217 12.27 -18.06 18.66
N ASN A 218 11.43 -18.46 19.61
CA ASN A 218 11.29 -19.87 19.99
C ASN A 218 9.90 -20.15 20.55
N ARG A 219 9.06 -20.74 19.69
CA ARG A 219 7.66 -21.03 20.01
C ARG A 219 7.50 -22.00 21.17
N GLN A 220 8.33 -23.06 21.22
CA GLN A 220 8.27 -24.07 22.26
C GLN A 220 8.65 -23.49 23.62
N MET A 221 9.75 -22.72 23.67
CA MET A 221 10.19 -22.07 24.90
C MET A 221 9.18 -21.02 25.38
N ALA A 222 8.59 -20.23 24.46
CA ALA A 222 7.54 -19.27 24.80
C ALA A 222 6.33 -19.96 25.46
N GLN A 223 5.92 -21.13 24.95
CA GLN A 223 4.87 -21.92 25.56
C GLN A 223 5.26 -22.49 26.93
N ALA A 224 6.49 -22.93 27.10
CA ALA A 224 7.00 -23.45 28.37
C ALA A 224 6.99 -22.40 29.50
N VAL A 225 7.18 -21.12 29.16
CA VAL A 225 7.07 -20.01 30.13
C VAL A 225 5.64 -19.44 30.25
N GLY A 226 4.62 -20.15 29.71
CA GLY A 226 3.20 -19.84 29.89
C GLY A 226 2.59 -18.89 28.86
N ILE A 227 3.30 -18.53 27.77
CA ILE A 227 2.73 -17.70 26.71
C ILE A 227 1.81 -18.56 25.83
N ARG A 228 0.56 -18.16 25.73
CA ARG A 228 -0.42 -18.81 24.84
C ARG A 228 -0.20 -18.40 23.40
N SER A 229 0.72 -19.09 22.68
CA SER A 229 1.12 -18.77 21.31
C SER A 229 -0.08 -18.64 20.36
N SER A 230 -1.10 -19.51 20.49
CA SER A 230 -2.29 -19.46 19.63
C SER A 230 -3.11 -18.15 19.74
N ARG A 231 -3.10 -17.50 20.93
CA ARG A 231 -3.73 -16.18 21.08
C ARG A 231 -2.89 -15.08 20.45
N ILE A 232 -1.58 -15.16 20.61
CA ILE A 232 -0.65 -14.20 20.03
C ILE A 232 -0.70 -14.27 18.50
N ASP A 233 -0.74 -15.47 17.92
CA ASP A 233 -0.88 -15.70 16.49
C ASP A 233 -2.18 -15.06 15.95
N MET A 234 -3.31 -15.35 16.61
CA MET A 234 -4.62 -14.82 16.23
C MET A 234 -4.64 -13.28 16.30
N MET A 235 -4.08 -12.68 17.36
CA MET A 235 -4.04 -11.22 17.52
C MET A 235 -3.10 -10.57 16.51
N ALA A 236 -1.94 -11.19 16.24
CA ALA A 236 -0.99 -10.68 15.25
C ALA A 236 -1.56 -10.81 13.82
N PHE A 237 -2.25 -11.91 13.52
CA PHE A 237 -2.94 -12.08 12.25
C PHE A 237 -4.07 -11.07 12.08
N GLY A 238 -4.86 -10.83 13.15
CA GLY A 238 -5.88 -9.79 13.17
C GLY A 238 -5.30 -8.39 12.95
N LEU A 239 -4.17 -8.07 13.60
CA LEU A 239 -3.48 -6.80 13.40
C LEU A 239 -3.01 -6.65 11.95
N GLY A 240 -2.34 -7.66 11.37
CA GLY A 240 -1.88 -7.63 9.99
C GLY A 240 -3.03 -7.51 8.99
N SER A 241 -4.13 -8.22 9.23
CA SER A 241 -5.36 -8.15 8.44
C SER A 241 -6.04 -6.79 8.54
N GLY A 242 -6.06 -6.20 9.73
CA GLY A 242 -6.58 -4.85 9.96
C GLY A 242 -5.77 -3.78 9.20
N LEU A 243 -4.42 -3.92 9.18
CA LEU A 243 -3.56 -3.05 8.37
C LEU A 243 -3.84 -3.18 6.87
N ALA A 244 -4.10 -4.41 6.38
CA ALA A 244 -4.58 -4.62 5.02
C ALA A 244 -5.90 -3.89 4.76
N GLY A 245 -6.84 -3.95 5.71
CA GLY A 245 -8.09 -3.19 5.64
C GLY A 245 -7.88 -1.68 5.56
N LEU A 246 -6.92 -1.14 6.31
CA LEU A 246 -6.54 0.29 6.23
C LEU A 246 -5.93 0.64 4.87
N ALA A 247 -5.11 -0.24 4.28
CA ALA A 247 -4.61 -0.06 2.92
C ALA A 247 -5.76 -0.01 1.91
N GLY A 248 -6.77 -0.88 2.06
CA GLY A 248 -7.98 -0.86 1.25
C GLY A 248 -8.79 0.43 1.40
N CYS A 249 -8.93 0.94 2.62
CA CYS A 249 -9.57 2.23 2.89
C CYS A 249 -8.83 3.39 2.20
N ALA A 250 -7.50 3.39 2.22
CA ALA A 250 -6.67 4.38 1.53
C ALA A 250 -6.78 4.27 0.00
N LEU A 251 -6.79 3.04 -0.53
CA LEU A 251 -7.00 2.78 -1.97
C LEU A 251 -8.34 3.30 -2.47
N ALA A 252 -9.40 3.12 -1.68
CA ALA A 252 -10.75 3.60 -2.01
C ALA A 252 -10.83 5.13 -2.16
N GLN A 253 -9.86 5.89 -1.59
CA GLN A 253 -9.79 7.36 -1.75
C GLN A 253 -9.04 7.80 -3.01
N VAL A 254 -8.33 6.90 -3.68
CA VAL A 254 -7.49 7.23 -4.86
C VAL A 254 -8.05 6.62 -6.14
N GLY A 255 -8.76 5.50 -6.03
CA GLY A 255 -9.26 4.77 -7.18
C GLY A 255 -10.61 4.11 -6.93
N ASN A 256 -11.12 3.47 -7.97
CA ASN A 256 -12.35 2.70 -7.88
C ASN A 256 -12.13 1.40 -7.11
N VAL A 257 -13.14 0.99 -6.36
CA VAL A 257 -13.14 -0.25 -5.60
C VAL A 257 -13.77 -1.36 -6.44
N GLY A 258 -13.01 -2.40 -6.70
CA GLY A 258 -13.45 -3.56 -7.47
C GLY A 258 -13.16 -4.88 -6.79
N PRO A 259 -13.84 -5.97 -7.19
CA PRO A 259 -13.62 -7.28 -6.60
C PRO A 259 -12.23 -7.86 -6.90
N ASP A 260 -11.54 -7.38 -7.92
CA ASP A 260 -10.18 -7.81 -8.29
C ASP A 260 -9.08 -6.97 -7.63
N LEU A 261 -9.45 -5.94 -6.84
CA LEU A 261 -8.52 -4.99 -6.23
C LEU A 261 -7.48 -5.72 -5.38
N GLY A 262 -7.88 -6.72 -4.60
CA GLY A 262 -6.98 -7.49 -3.76
C GLY A 262 -5.88 -8.20 -4.53
N GLN A 263 -6.24 -8.87 -5.62
CA GLN A 263 -5.28 -9.61 -6.46
C GLN A 263 -4.25 -8.70 -7.13
N ASN A 264 -4.63 -7.48 -7.48
CA ASN A 264 -3.74 -6.52 -8.12
C ASN A 264 -2.64 -6.02 -7.17
N TYR A 265 -2.92 -5.96 -5.87
CA TYR A 265 -2.01 -5.39 -4.86
C TYR A 265 -1.25 -6.44 -4.03
N ILE A 266 -1.73 -7.69 -3.97
CA ILE A 266 -1.06 -8.74 -3.17
C ILE A 266 0.36 -9.04 -3.67
N ILE A 267 0.55 -9.05 -4.99
CA ILE A 267 1.85 -9.32 -5.61
C ILE A 267 2.82 -8.20 -5.25
N ASP A 268 2.41 -6.94 -5.41
CA ASP A 268 3.24 -5.78 -5.11
C ASP A 268 3.60 -5.72 -3.61
N ALA A 269 2.63 -5.98 -2.72
CA ALA A 269 2.86 -6.06 -1.28
C ALA A 269 3.83 -7.19 -0.91
N PHE A 270 3.72 -8.34 -1.57
CA PHE A 270 4.63 -9.46 -1.37
C PHE A 270 6.07 -9.12 -1.82
N LEU A 271 6.23 -8.46 -2.97
CA LEU A 271 7.53 -8.00 -3.45
C LEU A 271 8.19 -7.05 -2.44
N VAL A 272 7.42 -6.13 -1.85
CA VAL A 272 7.92 -5.23 -0.79
C VAL A 272 8.44 -6.01 0.41
N VAL A 273 7.67 -7.01 0.89
CA VAL A 273 8.06 -7.81 2.06
C VAL A 273 9.31 -8.63 1.79
N VAL A 274 9.41 -9.23 0.60
CA VAL A 274 10.58 -10.06 0.24
C VAL A 274 11.82 -9.21 0.04
N VAL A 275 11.71 -8.08 -0.67
CA VAL A 275 12.84 -7.14 -0.85
C VAL A 275 13.26 -6.51 0.47
N GLY A 276 12.29 -6.13 1.30
CA GLY A 276 12.54 -5.51 2.61
C GLY A 276 13.20 -6.46 3.61
N GLY A 277 12.92 -7.75 3.48
CA GLY A 277 13.26 -8.80 4.43
C GLY A 277 12.08 -9.16 5.33
N VAL A 278 11.76 -10.43 5.36
CA VAL A 278 10.59 -10.97 6.06
C VAL A 278 10.60 -10.62 7.56
N GLY A 279 9.51 -10.02 8.03
CA GLY A 279 9.36 -9.65 9.45
C GLY A 279 10.12 -8.37 9.87
N GLN A 280 10.72 -7.65 8.92
CA GLN A 280 11.45 -6.40 9.18
C GLN A 280 10.63 -5.19 8.78
N VAL A 281 10.11 -4.43 9.77
CA VAL A 281 9.29 -3.23 9.51
C VAL A 281 10.07 -2.17 8.73
N TRP A 282 11.32 -1.87 9.13
CA TRP A 282 12.14 -0.87 8.45
C TRP A 282 12.57 -1.30 7.04
N GLY A 283 12.76 -2.62 6.84
CA GLY A 283 13.00 -3.17 5.53
C GLY A 283 11.81 -2.96 4.60
N ALA A 284 10.60 -3.22 5.09
CA ALA A 284 9.37 -2.97 4.34
C ALA A 284 9.20 -1.48 3.98
N VAL A 285 9.56 -0.56 4.89
CA VAL A 285 9.52 0.90 4.60
C VAL A 285 10.43 1.25 3.42
N LEU A 286 11.70 0.84 3.46
CA LEU A 286 12.65 1.16 2.38
C LEU A 286 12.27 0.48 1.06
N ALA A 287 11.82 -0.78 1.12
CA ALA A 287 11.38 -1.50 -0.07
C ALA A 287 10.12 -0.88 -0.69
N ALA A 288 9.13 -0.48 0.14
CA ALA A 288 7.92 0.18 -0.34
C ALA A 288 8.23 1.53 -1.01
N LEU A 289 9.11 2.34 -0.40
CA LEU A 289 9.56 3.59 -1.00
C LEU A 289 10.30 3.35 -2.33
N GLY A 290 11.24 2.40 -2.35
CA GLY A 290 11.98 2.07 -3.55
C GLY A 290 11.08 1.56 -4.68
N LEU A 291 10.24 0.56 -4.41
CA LEU A 291 9.36 -0.05 -5.41
C LEU A 291 8.20 0.89 -5.82
N GLY A 292 7.62 1.64 -4.88
CA GLY A 292 6.53 2.57 -5.17
C GLY A 292 6.98 3.74 -6.04
N ILE A 293 8.13 4.37 -5.72
CA ILE A 293 8.66 5.48 -6.50
C ILE A 293 9.16 4.99 -7.86
N SER A 294 9.98 3.92 -7.90
CA SER A 294 10.48 3.38 -9.16
C SER A 294 9.36 2.85 -10.05
N GLY A 295 8.34 2.22 -9.46
CA GLY A 295 7.15 1.75 -10.17
C GLY A 295 6.43 2.88 -10.89
N THR A 296 6.11 3.95 -10.15
CA THR A 296 5.42 5.11 -10.72
C THR A 296 6.23 5.79 -11.81
N VAL A 297 7.55 5.94 -11.63
CA VAL A 297 8.42 6.53 -12.65
C VAL A 297 8.48 5.67 -13.92
N LEU A 298 8.61 4.35 -13.78
CA LEU A 298 8.60 3.42 -14.91
C LEU A 298 7.23 3.40 -15.62
N GLU A 299 6.14 3.45 -14.85
CA GLU A 299 4.77 3.45 -15.39
C GLU A 299 4.52 4.64 -16.32
N ILE A 300 5.00 5.82 -15.96
CA ILE A 300 4.89 7.03 -16.77
C ILE A 300 5.69 6.91 -18.07
N GLY A 301 6.89 6.32 -18.01
CA GLY A 301 7.77 6.20 -19.17
C GLY A 301 7.39 5.09 -20.15
N MET A 302 6.88 3.96 -19.65
CA MET A 302 6.72 2.72 -20.44
C MET A 302 5.29 2.12 -20.34
N GLY A 303 4.41 2.69 -19.54
CA GLY A 303 3.07 2.16 -19.26
C GLY A 303 3.06 1.10 -18.14
N ALA A 304 1.87 0.87 -17.56
CA ALA A 304 1.68 0.07 -16.35
C ALA A 304 2.15 -1.40 -16.49
N VAL A 305 1.90 -2.03 -17.63
CA VAL A 305 2.22 -3.45 -17.83
C VAL A 305 3.73 -3.68 -17.91
N LEU A 306 4.44 -2.88 -18.72
CA LEU A 306 5.89 -3.00 -18.87
C LEU A 306 6.61 -2.62 -17.57
N ALA A 307 6.15 -1.60 -16.88
CA ALA A 307 6.68 -1.21 -15.58
C ALA A 307 6.62 -2.36 -14.56
N LYS A 308 5.49 -3.06 -14.45
CA LYS A 308 5.34 -4.22 -13.57
C LYS A 308 6.26 -5.37 -13.95
N ILE A 309 6.43 -5.67 -15.24
CA ILE A 309 7.33 -6.71 -15.70
C ILE A 309 8.78 -6.37 -15.35
N ILE A 310 9.21 -5.14 -15.61
CA ILE A 310 10.58 -4.68 -15.29
C ILE A 310 10.84 -4.74 -13.79
N LEU A 311 9.90 -4.26 -12.97
CA LEU A 311 10.01 -4.35 -11.52
C LEU A 311 10.12 -5.80 -11.03
N LEU A 312 9.30 -6.70 -11.57
CA LEU A 312 9.36 -8.12 -11.21
C LEU A 312 10.72 -8.72 -11.54
N VAL A 313 11.23 -8.48 -12.75
CA VAL A 313 12.56 -8.94 -13.17
C VAL A 313 13.66 -8.37 -12.27
N LEU A 314 13.60 -7.07 -11.96
CA LEU A 314 14.56 -6.40 -11.07
C LEU A 314 14.55 -7.03 -9.67
N VAL A 315 13.38 -7.30 -9.12
CA VAL A 315 13.23 -7.95 -7.80
C VAL A 315 13.75 -9.39 -7.83
N ILE A 316 13.48 -10.15 -8.90
CA ILE A 316 14.04 -11.53 -9.07
C ILE A 316 15.57 -11.49 -9.06
N LEU A 317 16.18 -10.59 -9.84
CA LEU A 317 17.63 -10.42 -9.87
C LEU A 317 18.20 -9.96 -8.52
N PHE A 318 17.47 -9.12 -7.80
CA PHE A 318 17.85 -8.70 -6.46
C PHE A 318 17.84 -9.87 -5.47
N ILE A 319 16.77 -10.70 -5.48
CA ILE A 319 16.64 -11.86 -4.59
C ILE A 319 17.72 -12.91 -4.89
N GLN A 320 18.09 -13.13 -6.17
CA GLN A 320 19.19 -14.01 -6.52
C GLN A 320 20.52 -13.57 -5.91
N LYS A 321 20.77 -12.25 -5.80
CA LYS A 321 21.98 -11.71 -5.14
C LYS A 321 21.85 -11.64 -3.63
N ARG A 322 20.68 -11.36 -3.11
CA ARG A 322 20.41 -11.19 -1.67
C ARG A 322 19.11 -11.89 -1.25
N PRO A 323 19.14 -13.23 -1.07
CA PRO A 323 17.95 -14.02 -0.77
C PRO A 323 17.29 -13.64 0.58
N GLN A 324 18.03 -12.99 1.48
CA GLN A 324 17.53 -12.54 2.79
C GLN A 324 16.89 -11.15 2.77
N GLY A 325 16.80 -10.51 1.59
CA GLY A 325 16.32 -9.13 1.45
C GLY A 325 17.33 -8.07 1.89
N LEU A 326 16.85 -6.82 2.08
CA LEU A 326 17.68 -5.68 2.52
C LEU A 326 18.17 -5.85 3.96
N PHE A 327 17.32 -6.38 4.84
CA PHE A 327 17.59 -6.57 6.26
C PHE A 327 17.40 -8.04 6.65
N ALA A 328 18.51 -8.75 6.76
CA ALA A 328 18.51 -10.12 7.26
C ALA A 328 18.19 -10.19 8.75
N ILE A 329 17.31 -11.10 9.17
CA ILE A 329 17.12 -11.42 10.59
C ILE A 329 18.35 -12.21 11.07
N LYS A 330 19.19 -11.59 11.89
CA LYS A 330 20.26 -12.29 12.58
C LYS A 330 19.64 -13.29 13.57
N GLY A 331 19.79 -14.60 13.34
CA GLY A 331 19.39 -15.64 14.28
C GLY A 331 18.37 -16.68 13.81
N ARG A 332 17.76 -16.56 12.64
CA ARG A 332 17.02 -17.65 12.01
C ARG A 332 17.99 -18.41 11.08
N PHE A 333 18.58 -19.48 11.60
CA PHE A 333 19.17 -20.50 10.73
C PHE A 333 18.00 -21.18 10.02
N VAL A 334 17.97 -21.04 8.72
CA VAL A 334 17.14 -21.88 7.84
C VAL A 334 17.93 -23.19 7.75
N GLU A 335 17.53 -24.21 8.51
CA GLU A 335 17.79 -25.60 8.18
C GLU A 335 16.74 -26.07 7.19
#